data_9651ca7bbf99eb2e26bea4ab38ae26d6
#
_entry.id   9651ca7bbf99eb2e26bea4ab38ae26d6
#
_cell.length_a   1.000
_cell.length_b   1.000
_cell.length_c   1.000
_cell.angle_alpha   90.00
_cell.angle_beta   90.00
_cell.angle_gamma   90.00
#
_symmetry.space_group_name_H-M   'P 1'
#
loop_
_entity.id
_entity.type
_entity.pdbx_description
1 polymer ?
#
loop_
_entity_poly.entity_id
_entity_poly.type
_entity_poly.pdbx_seq_one_letter_code
_entity_poly.pdbx_strand_id
1 'polypeptide(L)'
;MGSGIAEVSARAGLDVVVREISEEAAEAGRARLVKSLDRGLGSGKMTEQERDDALARLSFTTDIDDLADRQLVVEAVVEDEAMKVDIFKQLDRAVTADDAILASNTSSIPIMKLGTATQRPSQVIGIHFFNPVPVLKLVELVTSLMTSDETTQRSETFATEVLHKRVIKSQDRAGFVVNALLIPYLLSAIRMMESGFASAEDIDTGMVEGCSHPMGPLHLTDLIGLDTTLAVAESLYAEFKEPLYAPPPLLSRMVDAGLLGRKAGRGFYDYHR
;
A
#
# COMPACT_ATOMS: atom_id res chain seq x y z
N MET A 1 1.38 2.48 5.84
CA MET A 1 1.69 3.08 4.52
C MET A 1 1.81 4.59 4.60
N GLY A 2 0.87 5.32 5.20
CA GLY A 2 0.84 6.78 5.26
C GLY A 2 2.15 7.44 5.71
N SER A 3 2.77 6.97 6.80
CA SER A 3 4.07 7.51 7.26
C SER A 3 5.18 7.39 6.20
N GLY A 4 5.21 6.28 5.44
CA GLY A 4 6.20 6.10 4.36
C GLY A 4 5.95 7.00 3.16
N ILE A 5 4.67 7.25 2.81
CA ILE A 5 4.29 8.19 1.74
C ILE A 5 4.67 9.62 2.17
N ALA A 6 4.34 10.00 3.39
CA ALA A 6 4.71 11.30 3.95
C ALA A 6 6.25 11.50 3.97
N GLU A 7 7.01 10.47 4.37
CA GLU A 7 8.47 10.50 4.36
C GLU A 7 9.04 10.80 2.97
N VAL A 8 8.63 10.02 1.94
CA VAL A 8 9.19 10.23 0.60
C VAL A 8 8.79 11.57 0.00
N SER A 9 7.60 12.07 0.32
CA SER A 9 7.11 13.39 -0.12
C SER A 9 7.89 14.53 0.55
N ALA A 10 8.12 14.45 1.86
CA ALA A 10 8.92 15.45 2.59
C ALA A 10 10.39 15.46 2.14
N ARG A 11 10.98 14.28 1.90
CA ARG A 11 12.34 14.15 1.33
C ARG A 11 12.45 14.70 -0.09
N ALA A 12 11.36 14.68 -0.85
CA ALA A 12 11.29 15.29 -2.17
C ALA A 12 11.12 16.84 -2.13
N GLY A 13 11.09 17.43 -0.93
CA GLY A 13 11.00 18.89 -0.73
C GLY A 13 9.59 19.44 -0.63
N LEU A 14 8.57 18.60 -0.48
CA LEU A 14 7.18 19.03 -0.36
C LEU A 14 6.82 19.29 1.10
N ASP A 15 5.95 20.28 1.34
CA ASP A 15 5.33 20.53 2.63
C ASP A 15 4.14 19.57 2.81
N VAL A 16 4.23 18.69 3.81
CA VAL A 16 3.32 17.59 4.02
C VAL A 16 2.55 17.76 5.33
N VAL A 17 1.23 17.71 5.24
CA VAL A 17 0.35 17.61 6.40
C VAL A 17 -0.11 16.17 6.54
N VAL A 18 0.15 15.55 7.68
CA VAL A 18 -0.31 14.20 8.03
C VAL A 18 -1.50 14.32 8.96
N ARG A 19 -2.67 13.92 8.46
CA ARG A 19 -3.89 13.88 9.27
C ARG A 19 -4.09 12.49 9.84
N GLU A 20 -4.32 12.41 11.15
CA GLU A 20 -4.62 11.18 11.86
C GLU A 20 -5.94 11.30 12.65
N ILE A 21 -6.48 10.16 13.08
CA ILE A 21 -7.78 10.13 13.77
C ILE A 21 -7.70 10.67 15.21
N SER A 22 -6.52 10.62 15.84
CA SER A 22 -6.28 11.10 17.21
C SER A 22 -4.84 11.57 17.38
N GLU A 23 -4.59 12.34 18.45
CA GLU A 23 -3.25 12.80 18.82
C GLU A 23 -2.29 11.63 19.09
N GLU A 24 -2.78 10.54 19.71
CA GLU A 24 -1.97 9.34 19.96
C GLU A 24 -1.55 8.67 18.63
N ALA A 25 -2.47 8.62 17.64
CA ALA A 25 -2.17 8.08 16.32
C ALA A 25 -1.17 8.97 15.58
N ALA A 26 -1.31 10.31 15.70
CA ALA A 26 -0.40 11.30 15.13
C ALA A 26 1.01 11.15 15.71
N GLU A 27 1.13 11.05 17.04
CA GLU A 27 2.44 10.85 17.70
C GLU A 27 3.06 9.50 17.33
N ALA A 28 2.28 8.43 17.30
CA ALA A 28 2.75 7.13 16.83
C ALA A 28 3.19 7.16 15.35
N GLY A 29 2.48 7.92 14.51
CA GLY A 29 2.84 8.18 13.11
C GLY A 29 4.16 8.92 12.99
N ARG A 30 4.32 10.01 13.77
CA ARG A 30 5.53 10.81 13.87
C ARG A 30 6.72 9.95 14.30
N ALA A 31 6.56 9.15 15.36
CA ALA A 31 7.62 8.28 15.87
C ALA A 31 8.09 7.24 14.83
N ARG A 32 7.16 6.63 14.07
CA ARG A 32 7.51 5.71 12.99
C ARG A 32 8.31 6.41 11.88
N LEU A 33 7.94 7.63 11.54
CA LEU A 33 8.58 8.42 10.49
C LEU A 33 9.99 8.84 10.92
N VAL A 34 10.15 9.39 12.12
CA VAL A 34 11.47 9.74 12.69
C VAL A 34 12.38 8.51 12.71
N LYS A 35 11.90 7.36 13.23
CA LYS A 35 12.66 6.11 13.25
C LYS A 35 13.08 5.65 11.85
N SER A 36 12.27 5.90 10.82
CA SER A 36 12.60 5.54 9.44
C SER A 36 13.72 6.44 8.89
N LEU A 37 13.61 7.76 9.11
CA LEU A 37 14.63 8.73 8.71
C LEU A 37 15.96 8.48 9.44
N ASP A 38 15.94 8.22 10.76
CA ASP A 38 17.14 7.90 11.56
C ASP A 38 17.81 6.62 11.06
N ARG A 39 17.06 5.63 10.61
CA ARG A 39 17.60 4.42 9.97
C ARG A 39 18.26 4.75 8.63
N GLY A 40 17.68 5.66 7.86
CA GLY A 40 18.27 6.17 6.61
C GLY A 40 19.61 6.85 6.85
N LEU A 41 19.68 7.71 7.85
CA LEU A 41 20.91 8.38 8.31
C LEU A 41 21.93 7.36 8.79
N GLY A 42 21.57 6.46 9.71
CA GLY A 42 22.46 5.44 10.26
C GLY A 42 23.02 4.44 9.23
N SER A 43 22.32 4.26 8.09
CA SER A 43 22.77 3.44 6.97
C SER A 43 23.53 4.21 5.88
N GLY A 44 23.79 5.50 6.08
CA GLY A 44 24.50 6.36 5.12
C GLY A 44 23.74 6.67 3.83
N LYS A 45 22.41 6.46 3.83
CA LYS A 45 21.52 6.73 2.67
C LYS A 45 21.02 8.16 2.62
N MET A 46 21.27 8.94 3.64
CA MET A 46 20.98 10.36 3.74
C MET A 46 21.94 11.04 4.71
N THR A 47 22.10 12.33 4.55
CA THR A 47 22.85 13.21 5.47
C THR A 47 21.97 13.68 6.62
N GLU A 48 22.58 14.22 7.68
CA GLU A 48 21.85 14.83 8.80
C GLU A 48 21.00 16.02 8.33
N GLN A 49 21.54 16.85 7.43
CA GLN A 49 20.81 17.98 6.85
C GLN A 49 19.56 17.52 6.08
N GLU A 50 19.66 16.50 5.22
CA GLU A 50 18.52 15.97 4.48
C GLU A 50 17.45 15.39 5.41
N ARG A 51 17.86 14.76 6.51
CA ARG A 51 16.92 14.26 7.54
C ARG A 51 16.19 15.42 8.22
N ASP A 52 16.92 16.46 8.64
CA ASP A 52 16.35 17.60 9.37
C ASP A 52 15.45 18.45 8.45
N ASP A 53 15.84 18.65 7.20
CA ASP A 53 15.01 19.31 6.18
C ASP A 53 13.71 18.56 5.93
N ALA A 54 13.76 17.22 5.86
CA ALA A 54 12.55 16.41 5.71
C ALA A 54 11.63 16.52 6.94
N LEU A 55 12.18 16.50 8.14
CA LEU A 55 11.40 16.66 9.38
C LEU A 55 10.76 18.04 9.48
N ALA A 56 11.44 19.10 9.06
CA ALA A 56 10.92 20.47 9.09
C ALA A 56 9.71 20.68 8.16
N ARG A 57 9.56 19.82 7.13
CA ARG A 57 8.44 19.87 6.17
C ARG A 57 7.22 19.06 6.58
N LEU A 58 7.25 18.42 7.76
CA LEU A 58 6.17 17.57 8.25
C LEU A 58 5.38 18.27 9.34
N SER A 59 4.09 18.41 9.15
CA SER A 59 3.13 18.79 10.17
C SER A 59 2.11 17.70 10.41
N PHE A 60 1.51 17.68 11.60
CA PHE A 60 0.54 16.67 12.00
C PHE A 60 -0.70 17.35 12.54
N THR A 61 -1.86 16.81 12.22
CA THR A 61 -3.16 17.33 12.67
C THR A 61 -4.16 16.19 12.86
N THR A 62 -5.19 16.47 13.63
CA THR A 62 -6.40 15.61 13.74
C THR A 62 -7.58 16.24 12.99
N ASP A 63 -7.47 17.51 12.58
CA ASP A 63 -8.51 18.22 11.87
C ASP A 63 -8.39 18.01 10.36
N ILE A 64 -9.48 17.60 9.72
CA ILE A 64 -9.52 17.40 8.27
C ILE A 64 -9.54 18.73 7.51
N ASP A 65 -10.00 19.81 8.12
CA ASP A 65 -10.08 21.14 7.50
C ASP A 65 -8.70 21.76 7.29
N ASP A 66 -7.66 21.28 8.00
CA ASP A 66 -6.27 21.66 7.76
C ASP A 66 -5.73 21.16 6.39
N LEU A 67 -6.51 20.34 5.69
CA LEU A 67 -6.19 19.89 4.33
C LEU A 67 -6.81 20.78 3.24
N ALA A 68 -7.50 21.87 3.60
CA ALA A 68 -8.31 22.67 2.69
C ALA A 68 -7.55 23.20 1.46
N ASP A 69 -6.30 23.57 1.61
CA ASP A 69 -5.45 24.17 0.57
C ASP A 69 -4.51 23.16 -0.14
N ARG A 70 -4.71 21.85 0.11
CA ARG A 70 -3.84 20.81 -0.48
C ARG A 70 -4.18 20.56 -1.93
N GLN A 71 -3.14 20.42 -2.77
CA GLN A 71 -3.27 20.14 -4.19
C GLN A 71 -3.36 18.63 -4.47
N LEU A 72 -2.86 17.81 -3.54
CA LEU A 72 -2.93 16.35 -3.59
C LEU A 72 -3.14 15.82 -2.16
N VAL A 73 -4.15 15.01 -1.99
CA VAL A 73 -4.37 14.25 -0.75
C VAL A 73 -4.29 12.76 -1.06
N VAL A 74 -3.45 12.04 -0.32
CA VAL A 74 -3.30 10.57 -0.47
C VAL A 74 -3.85 9.89 0.77
N GLU A 75 -4.98 9.24 0.65
CA GLU A 75 -5.60 8.44 1.70
C GLU A 75 -4.84 7.11 1.84
N ALA A 76 -4.49 6.75 3.08
CA ALA A 76 -3.76 5.53 3.41
C ALA A 76 -4.21 4.91 4.76
N VAL A 77 -5.51 4.99 5.07
CA VAL A 77 -6.10 4.38 6.26
C VAL A 77 -6.25 2.86 6.12
N VAL A 78 -6.85 2.21 7.11
CA VAL A 78 -7.12 0.77 7.04
C VAL A 78 -7.96 0.40 5.82
N GLU A 79 -7.78 -0.83 5.32
CA GLU A 79 -8.42 -1.30 4.09
C GLU A 79 -9.87 -1.73 4.39
N ASP A 80 -10.74 -0.73 4.56
CA ASP A 80 -12.18 -0.87 4.77
C ASP A 80 -12.94 0.07 3.83
N GLU A 81 -13.81 -0.49 2.99
CA GLU A 81 -14.51 0.26 1.95
C GLU A 81 -15.42 1.36 2.53
N ALA A 82 -16.17 1.05 3.57
CA ALA A 82 -17.11 2.01 4.16
C ALA A 82 -16.37 3.20 4.77
N MET A 83 -15.27 2.93 5.47
CA MET A 83 -14.41 3.96 6.05
C MET A 83 -13.78 4.84 4.98
N LYS A 84 -13.23 4.25 3.90
CA LYS A 84 -12.62 5.02 2.82
C LYS A 84 -13.64 5.88 2.08
N VAL A 85 -14.83 5.35 1.79
CA VAL A 85 -15.94 6.11 1.20
C VAL A 85 -16.32 7.31 2.07
N ASP A 86 -16.40 7.12 3.39
CA ASP A 86 -16.71 8.21 4.31
C ASP A 86 -15.61 9.27 4.34
N ILE A 87 -14.35 8.87 4.38
CA ILE A 87 -13.20 9.79 4.30
C ILE A 87 -13.22 10.58 2.99
N PHE A 88 -13.50 9.94 1.84
CA PHE A 88 -13.57 10.64 0.56
C PHE A 88 -14.69 11.69 0.54
N LYS A 89 -15.85 11.42 1.16
CA LYS A 89 -16.90 12.43 1.35
C LYS A 89 -16.46 13.60 2.23
N GLN A 90 -15.68 13.33 3.27
CA GLN A 90 -15.14 14.39 4.13
C GLN A 90 -14.08 15.21 3.38
N LEU A 91 -13.15 14.57 2.67
CA LEU A 91 -12.12 15.23 1.87
C LEU A 91 -12.73 16.10 0.77
N ASP A 92 -13.79 15.62 0.09
CA ASP A 92 -14.49 16.39 -0.96
C ASP A 92 -15.07 17.72 -0.45
N ARG A 93 -15.47 17.77 0.83
CA ARG A 93 -15.98 18.98 1.49
C ARG A 93 -14.84 19.87 2.03
N ALA A 94 -13.82 19.27 2.62
CA ALA A 94 -12.73 19.99 3.28
C ALA A 94 -11.76 20.60 2.27
N VAL A 95 -11.41 19.88 1.21
CA VAL A 95 -10.43 20.35 0.20
C VAL A 95 -11.10 21.30 -0.77
N THR A 96 -10.73 22.58 -0.69
CA THR A 96 -11.36 23.67 -1.44
C THR A 96 -10.68 24.01 -2.76
N ALA A 97 -9.47 23.51 -3.01
CA ALA A 97 -8.79 23.73 -4.28
C ALA A 97 -9.53 23.01 -5.42
N ASP A 98 -9.94 23.75 -6.45
CA ASP A 98 -10.78 23.25 -7.55
C ASP A 98 -10.10 22.14 -8.36
N ASP A 99 -8.76 22.16 -8.43
CA ASP A 99 -7.93 21.22 -9.19
C ASP A 99 -7.24 20.17 -8.32
N ALA A 100 -7.61 20.08 -7.03
CA ALA A 100 -7.02 19.12 -6.10
C ALA A 100 -7.31 17.68 -6.49
N ILE A 101 -6.29 16.83 -6.42
CA ILE A 101 -6.40 15.39 -6.64
C ILE A 101 -6.65 14.68 -5.31
N LEU A 102 -7.66 13.84 -5.26
CA LEU A 102 -7.91 12.93 -4.15
C LEU A 102 -7.48 11.52 -4.55
N ALA A 103 -6.45 11.01 -3.92
CA ALA A 103 -5.87 9.71 -4.24
C ALA A 103 -6.07 8.71 -3.10
N SER A 104 -6.22 7.43 -3.43
CA SER A 104 -6.19 6.34 -2.45
C SER A 104 -4.99 5.43 -2.68
N ASN A 105 -4.38 4.99 -1.57
CA ASN A 105 -3.35 3.95 -1.57
C ASN A 105 -3.95 2.54 -1.38
N THR A 106 -5.22 2.35 -1.66
CA THR A 106 -5.87 1.04 -1.57
C THR A 106 -5.18 0.00 -2.44
N SER A 107 -5.25 -1.26 -2.03
CA SER A 107 -4.74 -2.40 -2.81
C SER A 107 -5.85 -3.17 -3.54
N SER A 108 -7.12 -2.90 -3.21
CA SER A 108 -8.22 -3.76 -3.66
C SER A 108 -9.58 -3.08 -3.78
N ILE A 109 -9.78 -1.95 -3.09
CA ILE A 109 -11.08 -1.24 -3.14
C ILE A 109 -11.18 -0.47 -4.46
N PRO A 110 -12.30 -0.62 -5.21
CA PRO A 110 -12.48 0.06 -6.48
C PRO A 110 -12.40 1.59 -6.37
N ILE A 111 -11.54 2.20 -7.16
CA ILE A 111 -11.37 3.66 -7.23
C ILE A 111 -12.65 4.33 -7.67
N MET A 112 -13.44 3.68 -8.54
CA MET A 112 -14.75 4.16 -8.96
C MET A 112 -15.69 4.40 -7.77
N LYS A 113 -15.72 3.50 -6.76
CA LYS A 113 -16.55 3.67 -5.57
C LYS A 113 -16.14 4.89 -4.76
N LEU A 114 -14.83 5.14 -4.64
CA LEU A 114 -14.32 6.33 -3.97
C LEU A 114 -14.63 7.60 -4.77
N GLY A 115 -14.45 7.56 -6.09
CA GLY A 115 -14.77 8.68 -6.98
C GLY A 115 -16.23 9.08 -6.94
N THR A 116 -17.16 8.11 -7.01
CA THR A 116 -18.62 8.38 -6.97
C THR A 116 -19.10 8.85 -5.61
N ALA A 117 -18.29 8.74 -4.56
CA ALA A 117 -18.58 9.32 -3.24
C ALA A 117 -18.31 10.83 -3.17
N THR A 118 -17.68 11.43 -4.20
CA THR A 118 -17.31 12.84 -4.29
C THR A 118 -18.06 13.56 -5.40
N GLN A 119 -18.01 14.90 -5.40
CA GLN A 119 -18.53 15.73 -6.50
C GLN A 119 -17.49 15.95 -7.62
N ARG A 120 -16.27 15.42 -7.43
CA ARG A 120 -15.13 15.54 -8.37
C ARG A 120 -14.54 14.18 -8.78
N PRO A 121 -15.34 13.22 -9.28
CA PRO A 121 -14.86 11.87 -9.59
C PRO A 121 -13.75 11.85 -10.65
N SER A 122 -13.67 12.86 -11.51
CA SER A 122 -12.58 13.00 -12.51
C SER A 122 -11.22 13.31 -11.87
N GLN A 123 -11.19 13.80 -10.64
CA GLN A 123 -9.99 14.12 -9.85
C GLN A 123 -9.65 13.03 -8.83
N VAL A 124 -10.31 11.87 -8.90
CA VAL A 124 -10.04 10.73 -8.02
C VAL A 124 -9.24 9.67 -8.76
N ILE A 125 -8.16 9.19 -8.13
CA ILE A 125 -7.22 8.21 -8.71
C ILE A 125 -6.67 7.29 -7.62
N GLY A 126 -6.26 6.07 -7.98
CA GLY A 126 -5.42 5.23 -7.15
C GLY A 126 -3.95 5.57 -7.33
N ILE A 127 -3.23 5.82 -6.22
CA ILE A 127 -1.77 5.90 -6.21
C ILE A 127 -1.27 4.83 -5.23
N HIS A 128 -1.08 3.63 -5.75
CA HIS A 128 -0.74 2.46 -4.96
C HIS A 128 0.77 2.32 -4.79
N PHE A 129 1.24 2.59 -3.58
CA PHE A 129 2.64 2.41 -3.18
C PHE A 129 2.86 1.01 -2.59
N PHE A 130 4.08 0.51 -2.73
CA PHE A 130 4.50 -0.77 -2.17
C PHE A 130 5.30 -0.59 -0.88
N ASN A 131 5.06 -1.46 0.10
CA ASN A 131 5.74 -1.43 1.39
C ASN A 131 7.09 -2.19 1.33
N PRO A 132 8.20 -1.60 1.80
CA PRO A 132 8.38 -0.28 2.40
C PRO A 132 8.47 0.86 1.37
N VAL A 133 7.64 1.90 1.52
CA VAL A 133 7.56 3.01 0.54
C VAL A 133 8.90 3.70 0.27
N PRO A 134 9.76 3.97 1.28
CA PRO A 134 11.06 4.61 1.02
C PRO A 134 12.04 3.73 0.25
N VAL A 135 11.81 2.42 0.16
CA VAL A 135 12.71 1.44 -0.44
C VAL A 135 12.27 1.02 -1.84
N LEU A 136 10.98 0.68 -1.98
CA LEU A 136 10.45 0.18 -3.24
C LEU A 136 10.18 1.33 -4.21
N LYS A 137 10.63 1.14 -5.45
CA LYS A 137 10.57 2.18 -6.49
C LYS A 137 9.26 2.20 -7.26
N LEU A 138 8.46 1.13 -7.16
CA LEU A 138 7.24 0.99 -7.96
C LEU A 138 6.07 1.74 -7.34
N VAL A 139 5.27 2.36 -8.21
CA VAL A 139 3.93 2.89 -7.95
C VAL A 139 3.00 2.42 -9.05
N GLU A 140 1.81 1.96 -8.71
CA GLU A 140 0.74 1.71 -9.65
C GLU A 140 -0.22 2.91 -9.66
N LEU A 141 -0.44 3.52 -10.81
CA LEU A 141 -1.52 4.49 -11.00
C LEU A 141 -2.75 3.75 -11.53
N VAL A 142 -3.84 3.87 -10.79
CA VAL A 142 -5.09 3.15 -11.06
C VAL A 142 -6.17 4.13 -11.45
N THR A 143 -6.62 4.05 -12.68
CA THR A 143 -7.63 4.94 -13.24
C THR A 143 -8.99 4.25 -13.30
N SER A 144 -10.00 4.91 -12.73
CA SER A 144 -11.39 4.51 -12.90
C SER A 144 -11.94 4.97 -14.26
N LEU A 145 -13.17 4.58 -14.59
CA LEU A 145 -13.85 5.05 -15.80
C LEU A 145 -14.09 6.57 -15.82
N MET A 146 -14.00 7.24 -14.67
CA MET A 146 -14.26 8.68 -14.54
C MET A 146 -12.99 9.50 -14.30
N THR A 147 -11.86 8.88 -13.95
CA THR A 147 -10.59 9.57 -13.75
C THR A 147 -10.15 10.27 -15.06
N SER A 148 -9.87 11.57 -15.00
CA SER A 148 -9.46 12.33 -16.18
C SER A 148 -8.01 12.06 -16.59
N ASP A 149 -7.70 12.31 -17.86
CA ASP A 149 -6.33 12.24 -18.38
C ASP A 149 -5.40 13.26 -17.69
N GLU A 150 -5.93 14.44 -17.34
CA GLU A 150 -5.19 15.46 -16.61
C GLU A 150 -4.80 14.98 -15.20
N THR A 151 -5.75 14.39 -14.45
CA THR A 151 -5.49 13.80 -13.14
C THR A 151 -4.43 12.71 -13.23
N THR A 152 -4.53 11.86 -14.25
CA THR A 152 -3.56 10.79 -14.51
C THR A 152 -2.17 11.35 -14.79
N GLN A 153 -2.07 12.35 -15.66
CA GLN A 153 -0.79 12.97 -16.04
C GLN A 153 -0.12 13.68 -14.85
N ARG A 154 -0.88 14.44 -14.07
CA ARG A 154 -0.36 15.13 -12.87
C ARG A 154 0.11 14.13 -11.82
N SER A 155 -0.63 13.04 -11.61
CA SER A 155 -0.24 11.97 -10.69
C SER A 155 1.00 11.22 -11.17
N GLU A 156 1.15 11.01 -12.48
CA GLU A 156 2.36 10.43 -13.08
C GLU A 156 3.57 11.33 -12.86
N THR A 157 3.44 12.63 -13.16
CA THR A 157 4.50 13.62 -12.92
C THR A 157 4.91 13.67 -11.44
N PHE A 158 3.95 13.67 -10.52
CA PHE A 158 4.24 13.59 -9.09
C PHE A 158 5.04 12.34 -8.75
N ALA A 159 4.62 11.18 -9.22
CA ALA A 159 5.30 9.93 -8.88
C ALA A 159 6.69 9.81 -9.55
N THR A 160 6.84 10.22 -10.81
CA THR A 160 8.09 10.03 -11.58
C THR A 160 9.10 11.15 -11.38
N GLU A 161 8.68 12.41 -11.46
CA GLU A 161 9.59 13.55 -11.46
C GLU A 161 9.85 14.08 -10.04
N VAL A 162 8.84 14.03 -9.16
CA VAL A 162 8.99 14.53 -7.78
C VAL A 162 9.49 13.42 -6.86
N LEU A 163 8.83 12.24 -6.86
CA LEU A 163 9.19 11.14 -5.96
C LEU A 163 10.25 10.19 -6.54
N HIS A 164 10.65 10.36 -7.81
CA HIS A 164 11.59 9.49 -8.53
C HIS A 164 11.23 8.01 -8.48
N LYS A 165 9.92 7.71 -8.54
CA LYS A 165 9.36 6.36 -8.60
C LYS A 165 9.22 5.91 -10.06
N ARG A 166 9.12 4.60 -10.26
CA ARG A 166 8.69 4.02 -11.53
C ARG A 166 7.20 3.82 -11.50
N VAL A 167 6.51 4.26 -12.54
CA VAL A 167 5.07 4.15 -12.66
C VAL A 167 4.70 3.03 -13.64
N ILE A 168 3.73 2.21 -13.26
CA ILE A 168 2.92 1.43 -14.17
C ILE A 168 1.47 1.88 -14.05
N LYS A 169 0.70 1.74 -15.13
CA LYS A 169 -0.71 2.13 -15.18
C LYS A 169 -1.58 0.91 -15.25
N SER A 170 -2.66 0.91 -14.49
CA SER A 170 -3.68 -0.12 -14.56
C SER A 170 -5.08 0.50 -14.54
N GLN A 171 -6.04 -0.29 -15.00
CA GLN A 171 -7.45 0.03 -14.81
C GLN A 171 -7.90 -0.39 -13.42
N ASP A 172 -9.01 0.18 -12.98
CA ASP A 172 -9.66 -0.06 -11.70
C ASP A 172 -10.26 -1.47 -11.65
N ARG A 173 -9.45 -2.45 -11.29
CA ARG A 173 -9.81 -3.84 -11.02
C ARG A 173 -9.09 -4.33 -9.78
N ALA A 174 -9.72 -5.22 -9.03
CA ALA A 174 -9.10 -5.78 -7.82
C ALA A 174 -7.69 -6.33 -8.08
N GLY A 175 -6.74 -5.98 -7.20
CA GLY A 175 -5.34 -6.41 -7.26
C GLY A 175 -4.48 -5.73 -8.33
N PHE A 176 -5.05 -4.83 -9.13
CA PHE A 176 -4.38 -4.05 -10.17
C PHE A 176 -3.49 -4.94 -11.07
N VAL A 177 -2.19 -4.68 -11.21
CA VAL A 177 -1.28 -5.53 -11.98
C VAL A 177 -0.54 -6.51 -11.07
N VAL A 178 0.12 -6.00 -10.03
CA VAL A 178 1.05 -6.81 -9.23
C VAL A 178 0.28 -7.87 -8.43
N ASN A 179 -0.72 -7.49 -7.66
CA ASN A 179 -1.45 -8.44 -6.81
C ASN A 179 -2.30 -9.41 -7.63
N ALA A 180 -2.82 -9.00 -8.80
CA ALA A 180 -3.56 -9.88 -9.70
C ALA A 180 -2.71 -11.06 -10.22
N LEU A 181 -1.38 -10.88 -10.33
CA LEU A 181 -0.43 -11.93 -10.70
C LEU A 181 0.18 -12.63 -9.49
N LEU A 182 0.54 -11.86 -8.47
CA LEU A 182 1.24 -12.36 -7.29
C LEU A 182 0.36 -13.27 -6.45
N ILE A 183 -0.87 -12.84 -6.13
CA ILE A 183 -1.73 -13.58 -5.20
C ILE A 183 -2.04 -15.00 -5.71
N PRO A 184 -2.49 -15.21 -6.96
CA PRO A 184 -2.71 -16.56 -7.47
C PRO A 184 -1.47 -17.43 -7.41
N TYR A 185 -0.29 -16.87 -7.67
CA TYR A 185 0.99 -17.55 -7.55
C TYR A 185 1.25 -18.01 -6.10
N LEU A 186 1.06 -17.12 -5.11
CA LEU A 186 1.23 -17.47 -3.70
C LEU A 186 0.19 -18.52 -3.26
N LEU A 187 -1.08 -18.36 -3.64
CA LEU A 187 -2.14 -19.32 -3.32
C LEU A 187 -1.87 -20.70 -3.93
N SER A 188 -1.26 -20.75 -5.12
CA SER A 188 -0.88 -22.03 -5.76
C SER A 188 0.20 -22.75 -4.97
N ALA A 189 1.20 -22.02 -4.45
CA ALA A 189 2.23 -22.59 -3.58
C ALA A 189 1.64 -23.11 -2.25
N ILE A 190 0.71 -22.35 -1.64
CA ILE A 190 0.02 -22.77 -0.41
C ILE A 190 -0.81 -24.03 -0.64
N ARG A 191 -1.57 -24.12 -1.76
CA ARG A 191 -2.33 -25.34 -2.12
C ARG A 191 -1.43 -26.55 -2.33
N MET A 192 -0.26 -26.36 -2.94
CA MET A 192 0.72 -27.43 -3.16
C MET A 192 1.22 -27.98 -1.82
N MET A 193 1.56 -27.11 -0.87
CA MET A 193 1.95 -27.50 0.49
C MET A 193 0.78 -28.15 1.25
N GLU A 194 -0.42 -27.56 1.22
CA GLU A 194 -1.61 -28.09 1.90
C GLU A 194 -1.96 -29.51 1.47
N SER A 195 -1.80 -29.80 0.19
CA SER A 195 -2.06 -31.14 -0.36
C SER A 195 -0.99 -32.19 0.00
N GLY A 196 0.11 -31.78 0.64
CA GLY A 196 1.25 -32.64 0.94
C GLY A 196 2.07 -33.03 -0.30
N PHE A 197 1.93 -32.30 -1.41
CA PHE A 197 2.66 -32.59 -2.64
C PHE A 197 4.16 -32.31 -2.50
N ALA A 198 4.52 -31.20 -1.83
CA ALA A 198 5.91 -30.84 -1.54
C ALA A 198 6.00 -30.10 -0.20
N SER A 199 7.18 -30.09 0.42
CA SER A 199 7.45 -29.30 1.62
C SER A 199 7.55 -27.80 1.30
N ALA A 200 7.44 -26.94 2.33
CA ALA A 200 7.63 -25.50 2.15
C ALA A 200 9.03 -25.19 1.60
N GLU A 201 10.05 -25.86 2.12
CA GLU A 201 11.44 -25.71 1.71
C GLU A 201 11.65 -26.13 0.25
N ASP A 202 11.06 -27.23 -0.19
CA ASP A 202 11.19 -27.70 -1.57
C ASP A 202 10.50 -26.78 -2.56
N ILE A 203 9.31 -26.26 -2.22
CA ILE A 203 8.57 -25.30 -3.04
C ILE A 203 9.40 -24.03 -3.21
N ASP A 204 9.87 -23.46 -2.11
CA ASP A 204 10.64 -22.21 -2.13
C ASP A 204 11.99 -22.39 -2.83
N THR A 205 12.71 -23.47 -2.56
CA THR A 205 13.97 -23.80 -3.23
C THR A 205 13.75 -23.96 -4.74
N GLY A 206 12.69 -24.68 -5.14
CA GLY A 206 12.35 -24.85 -6.54
C GLY A 206 12.15 -23.53 -7.28
N MET A 207 11.51 -22.55 -6.66
CA MET A 207 11.29 -21.24 -7.28
C MET A 207 12.54 -20.35 -7.25
N VAL A 208 13.34 -20.41 -6.18
CA VAL A 208 14.59 -19.64 -6.09
C VAL A 208 15.63 -20.18 -7.08
N GLU A 209 15.92 -21.49 -7.04
CA GLU A 209 17.00 -22.07 -7.83
C GLU A 209 16.56 -22.41 -9.27
N GLY A 210 15.31 -22.84 -9.46
CA GLY A 210 14.77 -23.22 -10.77
C GLY A 210 14.30 -22.06 -11.64
N CYS A 211 13.82 -20.98 -11.01
CA CYS A 211 13.26 -19.82 -11.70
C CYS A 211 14.00 -18.49 -11.41
N SER A 212 15.10 -18.54 -10.63
CA SER A 212 15.88 -17.35 -10.22
C SER A 212 15.03 -16.29 -9.51
N HIS A 213 14.03 -16.71 -8.74
CA HIS A 213 13.28 -15.78 -7.91
C HIS A 213 14.14 -15.33 -6.73
N PRO A 214 14.08 -14.03 -6.33
CA PRO A 214 14.88 -13.54 -5.21
C PRO A 214 14.44 -14.09 -3.85
N MET A 215 13.24 -14.69 -3.80
CA MET A 215 12.62 -15.27 -2.59
C MET A 215 11.57 -16.29 -3.03
N GLY A 216 11.46 -17.40 -2.30
CA GLY A 216 10.43 -18.39 -2.54
C GLY A 216 9.03 -17.88 -2.13
N PRO A 217 7.95 -18.45 -2.69
CA PRO A 217 6.58 -17.95 -2.51
C PRO A 217 6.09 -18.01 -1.05
N LEU A 218 6.46 -19.02 -0.29
CA LEU A 218 6.02 -19.17 1.10
C LEU A 218 6.78 -18.23 2.04
N HIS A 219 8.10 -18.04 1.83
CA HIS A 219 8.86 -16.98 2.49
C HIS A 219 8.32 -15.57 2.15
N LEU A 220 7.92 -15.35 0.89
CA LEU A 220 7.36 -14.08 0.46
C LEU A 220 5.99 -13.85 1.11
N THR A 221 5.14 -14.88 1.23
CA THR A 221 3.87 -14.79 1.94
C THR A 221 4.08 -14.43 3.42
N ASP A 222 5.07 -15.04 4.08
CA ASP A 222 5.44 -14.71 5.46
C ASP A 222 5.96 -13.27 5.60
N LEU A 223 6.66 -12.75 4.59
CA LEU A 223 7.15 -11.36 4.56
C LEU A 223 6.02 -10.35 4.37
N ILE A 224 5.07 -10.62 3.47
CA ILE A 224 3.89 -9.79 3.21
C ILE A 224 2.96 -9.79 4.45
N GLY A 225 2.79 -10.95 5.03
CA GLY A 225 1.84 -11.28 6.07
C GLY A 225 0.66 -12.08 5.54
N LEU A 226 0.34 -13.18 6.21
CA LEU A 226 -0.70 -14.11 5.79
C LEU A 226 -2.09 -13.46 5.81
N ASP A 227 -2.36 -12.61 6.80
CA ASP A 227 -3.61 -11.84 6.88
C ASP A 227 -3.77 -10.86 5.71
N THR A 228 -2.70 -10.19 5.31
CA THR A 228 -2.69 -9.31 4.13
C THR A 228 -2.93 -10.11 2.86
N THR A 229 -2.25 -11.26 2.71
CA THR A 229 -2.43 -12.15 1.56
C THR A 229 -3.86 -12.68 1.49
N LEU A 230 -4.43 -13.08 2.64
CA LEU A 230 -5.81 -13.54 2.73
C LEU A 230 -6.80 -12.44 2.32
N ALA A 231 -6.69 -11.24 2.87
CA ALA A 231 -7.59 -10.13 2.56
C ALA A 231 -7.58 -9.75 1.07
N VAL A 232 -6.39 -9.71 0.44
CA VAL A 232 -6.30 -9.44 -1.00
C VAL A 232 -6.88 -10.60 -1.83
N ALA A 233 -6.66 -11.84 -1.44
CA ALA A 233 -7.23 -13.01 -2.11
C ALA A 233 -8.76 -13.01 -2.04
N GLU A 234 -9.34 -12.70 -0.87
CA GLU A 234 -10.80 -12.57 -0.69
C GLU A 234 -11.39 -11.47 -1.57
N SER A 235 -10.72 -10.31 -1.66
CA SER A 235 -11.15 -9.22 -2.53
C SER A 235 -11.13 -9.61 -4.00
N LEU A 236 -10.04 -10.24 -4.48
CA LEU A 236 -9.94 -10.78 -5.83
C LEU A 236 -11.04 -11.82 -6.11
N TYR A 237 -11.26 -12.74 -5.18
CA TYR A 237 -12.30 -13.76 -5.31
C TYR A 237 -13.70 -13.15 -5.28
N ALA A 238 -13.93 -12.12 -4.49
CA ALA A 238 -15.22 -11.43 -4.43
C ALA A 238 -15.56 -10.75 -5.77
N GLU A 239 -14.56 -10.19 -6.47
CA GLU A 239 -14.75 -9.56 -7.78
C GLU A 239 -14.87 -10.58 -8.91
N PHE A 240 -13.89 -11.49 -9.03
CA PHE A 240 -13.76 -12.36 -10.20
C PHE A 240 -14.54 -13.67 -10.10
N LYS A 241 -14.83 -14.16 -8.89
CA LYS A 241 -15.47 -15.45 -8.60
C LYS A 241 -14.79 -16.67 -9.22
N GLU A 242 -13.51 -16.55 -9.54
CA GLU A 242 -12.70 -17.64 -10.12
C GLU A 242 -12.00 -18.44 -9.03
N PRO A 243 -11.99 -19.78 -9.09
CA PRO A 243 -11.32 -20.64 -8.10
C PRO A 243 -9.82 -20.33 -7.91
N LEU A 244 -9.19 -19.73 -8.92
CA LEU A 244 -7.79 -19.31 -8.89
C LEU A 244 -7.51 -18.36 -7.72
N TYR A 245 -8.45 -17.48 -7.41
CA TYR A 245 -8.34 -16.47 -6.36
C TYR A 245 -8.89 -16.93 -4.99
N ALA A 246 -9.61 -18.06 -4.95
CA ALA A 246 -10.17 -18.55 -3.70
C ALA A 246 -9.07 -18.89 -2.68
N PRO A 247 -9.09 -18.33 -1.47
CA PRO A 247 -8.10 -18.67 -0.45
C PRO A 247 -8.15 -20.16 -0.10
N PRO A 248 -7.01 -20.87 -0.05
CA PRO A 248 -6.98 -22.24 0.45
C PRO A 248 -7.30 -22.27 1.95
N PRO A 249 -8.00 -23.31 2.44
CA PRO A 249 -8.37 -23.46 3.85
C PRO A 249 -7.20 -23.31 4.82
N LEU A 250 -6.03 -23.79 4.47
CA LEU A 250 -4.82 -23.67 5.29
C LEU A 250 -4.48 -22.21 5.59
N LEU A 251 -4.55 -21.32 4.58
CA LEU A 251 -4.25 -19.89 4.76
C LEU A 251 -5.18 -19.26 5.80
N SER A 252 -6.49 -19.47 5.68
CA SER A 252 -7.47 -18.93 6.62
C SER A 252 -7.24 -19.46 8.05
N ARG A 253 -6.98 -20.77 8.19
CA ARG A 253 -6.70 -21.38 9.49
C ARG A 253 -5.41 -20.88 10.14
N MET A 254 -4.37 -20.61 9.34
CA MET A 254 -3.14 -20.03 9.86
C MET A 254 -3.36 -18.59 10.35
N VAL A 255 -4.14 -17.81 9.63
CA VAL A 255 -4.52 -16.45 10.05
C VAL A 255 -5.34 -16.50 11.35
N ASP A 256 -6.34 -17.36 11.45
CA ASP A 256 -7.15 -17.57 12.65
C ASP A 256 -6.29 -18.00 13.86
N ALA A 257 -5.23 -18.76 13.63
CA ALA A 257 -4.28 -19.19 14.65
C ALA A 257 -3.24 -18.11 15.03
N GLY A 258 -3.27 -16.91 14.40
CA GLY A 258 -2.29 -15.87 14.64
C GLY A 258 -0.90 -16.12 14.01
N LEU A 259 -0.78 -17.11 13.12
CA LEU A 259 0.45 -17.43 12.39
C LEU A 259 0.58 -16.49 11.19
N LEU A 260 0.93 -15.21 11.44
CA LEU A 260 0.86 -14.14 10.45
C LEU A 260 2.18 -13.90 9.71
N GLY A 261 3.15 -14.81 9.80
CA GLY A 261 4.46 -14.68 9.19
C GLY A 261 5.47 -13.92 10.06
N ARG A 262 6.42 -13.22 9.43
CA ARG A 262 7.53 -12.55 10.14
C ARG A 262 7.08 -11.56 11.22
N LYS A 263 5.98 -10.86 11.02
CA LYS A 263 5.47 -9.87 11.98
C LYS A 263 4.98 -10.49 13.30
N ALA A 264 4.55 -11.76 13.27
CA ALA A 264 4.13 -12.53 14.45
C ALA A 264 5.21 -13.52 14.91
N GLY A 265 6.40 -13.52 14.27
CA GLY A 265 7.50 -14.44 14.56
C GLY A 265 7.31 -15.84 13.99
N ARG A 266 6.15 -16.18 13.45
CA ARG A 266 5.85 -17.49 12.85
C ARG A 266 4.79 -17.38 11.75
N GLY A 267 5.01 -18.13 10.69
CA GLY A 267 4.09 -18.36 9.57
C GLY A 267 4.29 -19.74 9.01
N PHE A 268 4.58 -19.86 7.72
CA PHE A 268 5.06 -21.10 7.10
C PHE A 268 6.43 -21.52 7.67
N TYR A 269 7.19 -20.54 8.12
CA TYR A 269 8.49 -20.70 8.78
C TYR A 269 8.49 -20.13 10.20
N ASP A 270 9.51 -20.55 10.99
CA ASP A 270 9.75 -20.04 12.34
C ASP A 270 10.84 -18.95 12.30
N TYR A 271 10.54 -17.77 12.85
CA TYR A 271 11.41 -16.59 12.89
C TYR A 271 11.82 -16.19 14.32
N HIS A 272 11.54 -17.04 15.31
CA HIS A 272 11.87 -16.79 16.73
C HIS A 272 13.35 -17.04 17.10
N ARG A 273 14.26 -17.11 16.10
CA ARG A 273 15.68 -17.34 16.33
C ARG A 273 16.47 -16.06 16.44
#